data_a80b7bbec3542c24867f4bc46bc5bf85
#
_entry.id   a80b7bbec3542c24867f4bc46bc5bf85
#
_cell.length_a   1.000
_cell.length_b   1.000
_cell.length_c   1.000
_cell.angle_alpha   90.00
_cell.angle_beta   90.00
_cell.angle_gamma   90.00
#
_symmetry.space_group_name_H-M   'P 1'
#
loop_
_entity.id
_entity.type
_entity.pdbx_description
1 polymer ?
#
loop_
_entity_poly.entity_id
_entity_poly.type
_entity_poly.pdbx_seq_one_letter_code
_entity_poly.pdbx_strand_id
1 'polypeptide(L)'
;MIGSRNCFRREWHLLNKLRYKLDTQADSHLKSIKRHCRQETETADLAKALGSVLAHFLAGPTLPEQHVNIALEGNLGAGKTAFARYLIQSMGYVGKVKSPTYSLCESYPIACGKHSANAFHFDLYRMRTPLEWQEAGLAEHFDEPGICLIEWPEKAGSTLPQLDLHIGITAGQLETERQFELKALSDLGLRLLTQLQGDLP
;
A
#
# COMPACT_ATOMS: atom_id res chain seq x y z
N MET A 1 4.32 24.55 28.03
CA MET A 1 3.82 23.16 28.15
C MET A 1 3.93 22.46 26.78
N ILE A 2 5.16 22.02 26.44
CA ILE A 2 5.49 21.30 25.20
C ILE A 2 6.30 20.07 25.64
N GLY A 3 5.65 19.00 26.06
CA GLY A 3 6.39 17.87 26.62
C GLY A 3 5.72 16.49 26.55
N SER A 4 4.45 16.36 26.11
CA SER A 4 3.73 15.09 26.23
C SER A 4 3.54 14.27 24.95
N ARG A 5 3.72 14.87 23.78
CA ARG A 5 3.50 14.17 22.49
C ARG A 5 4.66 13.25 22.06
N ASN A 6 5.89 13.54 22.47
CA ASN A 6 7.07 12.75 22.11
C ASN A 6 7.25 11.48 22.96
N CYS A 7 6.67 11.40 24.14
CA CYS A 7 6.77 10.20 25.00
C CYS A 7 5.83 9.08 24.51
N PHE A 8 4.60 9.43 24.12
CA PHE A 8 3.63 8.49 23.55
C PHE A 8 4.10 7.86 22.22
N ARG A 9 4.76 8.63 21.35
CA ARG A 9 5.32 8.12 20.08
C ARG A 9 6.42 7.07 20.27
N ARG A 10 7.29 7.21 21.27
CA ARG A 10 8.37 6.23 21.55
C ARG A 10 7.84 4.92 22.12
N GLU A 11 6.85 4.97 22.98
CA GLU A 11 6.23 3.77 23.55
C GLU A 11 5.41 3.01 22.51
N TRP A 12 4.72 3.70 21.61
CA TRP A 12 3.95 3.08 20.53
C TRP A 12 4.86 2.31 19.55
N HIS A 13 6.00 2.89 19.16
CA HIS A 13 7.01 2.20 18.33
C HIS A 13 7.64 0.98 19.02
N LEU A 14 7.83 1.03 20.31
CA LEU A 14 8.36 -0.11 21.09
C LEU A 14 7.33 -1.23 21.23
N LEU A 15 6.07 -0.90 21.46
CA LEU A 15 4.97 -1.86 21.53
C LEU A 15 4.73 -2.55 20.18
N ASN A 16 4.80 -1.83 19.06
CA ASN A 16 4.70 -2.42 17.72
C ASN A 16 5.90 -3.32 17.39
N LYS A 17 7.13 -2.95 17.79
CA LYS A 17 8.31 -3.84 17.64
C LYS A 17 8.21 -5.12 18.45
N LEU A 18 7.62 -5.07 19.64
CA LEU A 18 7.40 -6.26 20.47
C LEU A 18 6.28 -7.14 19.93
N ARG A 19 5.21 -6.53 19.41
CA ARG A 19 4.11 -7.24 18.76
C ARG A 19 4.59 -7.97 17.50
N TYR A 20 5.40 -7.32 16.67
CA TYR A 20 6.01 -7.95 15.47
C TYR A 20 6.87 -9.17 15.79
N LYS A 21 7.58 -9.20 16.96
CA LYS A 21 8.40 -10.37 17.36
C LYS A 21 7.56 -11.54 17.90
N LEU A 22 6.34 -11.30 18.40
CA LEU A 22 5.47 -12.34 18.92
C LEU A 22 4.62 -13.00 17.82
N ASP A 23 4.24 -12.23 16.77
CA ASP A 23 3.40 -12.73 15.67
C ASP A 23 4.17 -13.56 14.62
N THR A 24 5.52 -13.52 14.62
CA THR A 24 6.34 -14.33 13.70
C THR A 24 6.42 -15.83 14.07
N GLN A 25 5.75 -16.28 15.11
CA GLN A 25 5.68 -17.71 15.50
C GLN A 25 4.32 -18.38 15.27
N ALA A 26 3.31 -17.65 14.80
CA ALA A 26 2.06 -18.24 14.39
C ALA A 26 2.13 -18.54 12.88
N ASP A 27 2.30 -19.80 12.55
CA ASP A 27 2.17 -20.39 11.21
C ASP A 27 0.69 -20.32 10.77
N SER A 28 0.17 -19.10 10.63
CA SER A 28 -1.16 -18.83 10.09
C SER A 28 -1.01 -18.72 8.59
N HIS A 29 -1.71 -19.55 7.84
CA HIS A 29 -1.82 -19.56 6.40
C HIS A 29 -2.01 -18.14 5.84
N LEU A 30 -0.90 -17.47 5.48
CA LEU A 30 -0.90 -16.18 4.82
C LEU A 30 -1.76 -16.32 3.56
N LYS A 31 -2.93 -15.71 3.58
CA LYS A 31 -3.82 -15.77 2.43
C LYS A 31 -3.16 -15.06 1.26
N SER A 32 -3.08 -15.75 0.14
CA SER A 32 -2.64 -15.17 -1.13
C SER A 32 -3.69 -15.35 -2.21
N ILE A 33 -3.78 -14.38 -3.10
CA ILE A 33 -4.59 -14.41 -4.31
C ILE A 33 -3.65 -14.28 -5.51
N LYS A 34 -3.74 -15.21 -6.45
CA LYS A 34 -3.02 -15.12 -7.72
C LYS A 34 -3.99 -14.75 -8.84
N ARG A 35 -3.58 -13.80 -9.68
CA ARG A 35 -4.35 -13.38 -10.86
C ARG A 35 -3.43 -13.26 -12.06
N HIS A 36 -3.92 -13.75 -13.18
CA HIS A 36 -3.28 -13.64 -14.48
C HIS A 36 -4.09 -12.69 -15.33
N CYS A 37 -3.54 -11.52 -15.61
CA CYS A 37 -4.14 -10.48 -16.44
C CYS A 37 -3.46 -10.51 -17.81
N ARG A 38 -4.20 -10.87 -18.85
CA ARG A 38 -3.71 -10.97 -20.23
C ARG A 38 -3.69 -9.62 -20.93
N GLN A 39 -4.54 -8.71 -20.47
CA GLN A 39 -4.72 -7.40 -21.04
C GLN A 39 -4.65 -6.31 -19.96
N GLU A 40 -4.32 -5.10 -20.38
CA GLU A 40 -4.24 -3.93 -19.50
C GLU A 40 -5.59 -3.64 -18.79
N THR A 41 -6.70 -3.90 -19.47
CA THR A 41 -8.06 -3.78 -18.90
C THR A 41 -8.27 -4.69 -17.70
N GLU A 42 -7.77 -5.93 -17.74
CA GLU A 42 -7.88 -6.87 -16.62
C GLU A 42 -7.03 -6.42 -15.43
N THR A 43 -5.87 -5.79 -15.69
CA THR A 43 -5.07 -5.14 -14.65
C THR A 43 -5.82 -3.96 -14.01
N ALA A 44 -6.49 -3.15 -14.83
CA ALA A 44 -7.30 -2.04 -14.35
C ALA A 44 -8.51 -2.54 -13.54
N ASP A 45 -9.15 -3.63 -13.95
CA ASP A 45 -10.27 -4.23 -13.23
C ASP A 45 -9.85 -4.80 -11.88
N LEU A 46 -8.69 -5.46 -11.80
CA LEU A 46 -8.11 -5.92 -10.53
C LEU A 46 -7.83 -4.74 -9.58
N ALA A 47 -7.21 -3.69 -10.11
CA ALA A 47 -6.92 -2.48 -9.33
C ALA A 47 -8.21 -1.80 -8.85
N LYS A 48 -9.25 -1.74 -9.70
CA LYS A 48 -10.56 -1.19 -9.36
C LYS A 48 -11.27 -2.01 -8.28
N ALA A 49 -11.24 -3.33 -8.36
CA ALA A 49 -11.80 -4.21 -7.34
C ALA A 49 -11.12 -3.96 -5.98
N LEU A 50 -9.78 -3.92 -5.94
CA LEU A 50 -9.04 -3.59 -4.72
C LEU A 50 -9.37 -2.17 -4.22
N GLY A 51 -9.45 -1.19 -5.13
CA GLY A 51 -9.82 0.19 -4.79
C GLY A 51 -11.21 0.30 -4.16
N SER A 52 -12.17 -0.49 -4.63
CA SER A 52 -13.52 -0.55 -4.03
C SER A 52 -13.49 -1.10 -2.61
N VAL A 53 -12.72 -2.16 -2.35
CA VAL A 53 -12.52 -2.72 -1.01
C VAL A 53 -11.86 -1.71 -0.07
N LEU A 54 -10.81 -1.02 -0.53
CA LEU A 54 -10.10 0.00 0.25
C LEU A 54 -11.01 1.21 0.53
N ALA A 55 -11.76 1.69 -0.46
CA ALA A 55 -12.68 2.80 -0.28
C ALA A 55 -13.79 2.45 0.73
N HIS A 56 -14.32 1.22 0.68
CA HIS A 56 -15.30 0.74 1.66
C HIS A 56 -14.69 0.68 3.06
N PHE A 57 -13.50 0.16 3.21
CA PHE A 57 -12.78 0.12 4.48
C PHE A 57 -12.57 1.54 5.03
N LEU A 58 -12.05 2.46 4.23
CA LEU A 58 -11.80 3.85 4.63
C LEU A 58 -13.07 4.65 4.90
N ALA A 59 -14.23 4.25 4.37
CA ALA A 59 -15.53 4.88 4.65
C ALA A 59 -16.15 4.45 5.99
N GLY A 60 -15.53 3.52 6.71
CA GLY A 60 -16.02 3.01 7.99
C GLY A 60 -16.05 4.06 9.10
N PRO A 61 -16.75 3.80 10.21
CA PRO A 61 -17.03 4.78 11.28
C PRO A 61 -15.80 5.17 12.13
N THR A 62 -14.71 4.46 12.01
CA THR A 62 -13.49 4.62 12.83
C THR A 62 -12.40 5.47 12.19
N LEU A 63 -12.75 6.29 11.19
CA LEU A 63 -11.85 7.29 10.64
C LEU A 63 -11.37 8.18 11.73
N PRO A 64 -10.40 8.54 12.25
CA PRO A 64 -9.18 9.14 11.74
C PRO A 64 -7.96 8.18 11.75
N GLU A 65 -8.14 6.92 12.12
CA GLU A 65 -7.04 5.98 12.34
C GLU A 65 -6.88 4.92 11.24
N GLN A 66 -7.72 4.98 10.18
CA GLN A 66 -7.69 3.98 9.12
C GLN A 66 -6.60 4.29 8.11
N HIS A 67 -5.59 3.46 8.10
CA HIS A 67 -4.46 3.53 7.19
C HIS A 67 -4.11 2.13 6.68
N VAL A 68 -3.68 2.03 5.41
CA VAL A 68 -3.27 0.76 4.79
C VAL A 68 -1.95 0.93 4.06
N ASN A 69 -0.97 0.10 4.40
CA ASN A 69 0.35 0.08 3.76
C ASN A 69 0.44 -1.07 2.75
N ILE A 70 0.66 -0.74 1.47
CA ILE A 70 0.67 -1.67 0.35
C ILE A 70 2.01 -1.61 -0.37
N ALA A 71 2.76 -2.70 -0.33
CA ALA A 71 3.98 -2.85 -1.10
C ALA A 71 3.69 -3.31 -2.53
N LEU A 72 4.32 -2.66 -3.51
CA LEU A 72 4.29 -3.03 -4.92
C LEU A 72 5.69 -3.48 -5.36
N GLU A 73 5.87 -4.78 -5.52
CA GLU A 73 7.14 -5.39 -5.89
C GLU A 73 7.11 -5.90 -7.33
N GLY A 74 8.24 -5.80 -8.02
CA GLY A 74 8.42 -6.29 -9.39
C GLY A 74 9.53 -5.55 -10.11
N ASN A 75 10.05 -6.16 -11.17
CA ASN A 75 11.14 -5.60 -11.97
C ASN A 75 10.77 -4.24 -12.60
N LEU A 76 11.79 -3.55 -13.11
CA LEU A 76 11.57 -2.34 -13.91
C LEU A 76 10.66 -2.68 -15.12
N GLY A 77 9.64 -1.87 -15.35
CA GLY A 77 8.65 -2.12 -16.40
C GLY A 77 7.57 -3.17 -16.06
N ALA A 78 7.56 -3.76 -14.87
CA ALA A 78 6.54 -4.75 -14.47
C ALA A 78 5.12 -4.19 -14.42
N GLY A 79 4.94 -2.87 -14.33
CA GLY A 79 3.62 -2.23 -14.29
C GLY A 79 3.18 -1.70 -12.93
N LYS A 80 4.09 -1.59 -11.95
CA LYS A 80 3.79 -1.07 -10.60
C LYS A 80 3.08 0.28 -10.63
N THR A 81 3.67 1.26 -11.31
CA THR A 81 3.09 2.61 -11.48
C THR A 81 1.76 2.59 -12.24
N ALA A 82 1.60 1.70 -13.22
CA ALA A 82 0.32 1.55 -13.93
C ALA A 82 -0.77 1.03 -12.99
N PHE A 83 -0.47 0.00 -12.20
CA PHE A 83 -1.37 -0.53 -11.18
C PHE A 83 -1.73 0.54 -10.13
N ALA A 84 -0.73 1.25 -9.58
CA ALA A 84 -0.96 2.35 -8.64
C ALA A 84 -1.88 3.43 -9.23
N ARG A 85 -1.68 3.79 -10.51
CA ARG A 85 -2.53 4.75 -11.22
C ARG A 85 -3.98 4.29 -11.28
N TYR A 86 -4.23 3.05 -11.72
CA TYR A 86 -5.60 2.52 -11.80
C TYR A 86 -6.27 2.46 -10.44
N LEU A 87 -5.53 2.06 -9.42
CA LEU A 87 -6.03 2.01 -8.05
C LEU A 87 -6.43 3.41 -7.55
N ILE A 88 -5.53 4.39 -7.63
CA ILE A 88 -5.78 5.77 -7.18
C ILE A 88 -6.95 6.39 -7.94
N GLN A 89 -7.01 6.21 -9.26
CA GLN A 89 -8.10 6.73 -10.07
C GLN A 89 -9.44 6.04 -9.74
N SER A 90 -9.43 4.74 -9.46
CA SER A 90 -10.65 4.02 -9.05
C SER A 90 -11.21 4.49 -7.70
N MET A 91 -10.38 5.09 -6.86
CA MET A 91 -10.77 5.69 -5.58
C MET A 91 -11.20 7.16 -5.72
N GLY A 92 -11.49 7.63 -6.93
CA GLY A 92 -12.11 8.92 -7.20
C GLY A 92 -11.14 10.05 -7.56
N TYR A 93 -9.84 9.82 -7.64
CA TYR A 93 -8.91 10.85 -8.10
C TYR A 93 -9.08 11.08 -9.62
N VAL A 94 -9.37 12.32 -9.97
CA VAL A 94 -9.51 12.75 -11.37
C VAL A 94 -8.26 13.53 -11.76
N GLY A 95 -7.30 12.86 -12.39
CA GLY A 95 -6.07 13.52 -12.81
C GLY A 95 -4.99 12.54 -13.26
N LYS A 96 -3.83 13.10 -13.55
CA LYS A 96 -2.67 12.33 -14.00
C LYS A 96 -1.89 11.81 -12.80
N VAL A 97 -1.82 10.50 -12.62
CA VAL A 97 -0.94 9.84 -11.67
C VAL A 97 0.39 9.54 -12.36
N LYS A 98 1.49 10.02 -11.78
CA LYS A 98 2.86 9.84 -12.28
C LYS A 98 3.67 9.03 -11.28
N SER A 99 4.76 8.40 -11.74
CA SER A 99 5.77 7.84 -10.84
C SER A 99 6.52 8.97 -10.13
N PRO A 100 6.59 8.98 -8.79
CA PRO A 100 7.30 10.00 -8.02
C PRO A 100 8.82 9.73 -7.93
N THR A 101 9.43 9.32 -9.02
CA THR A 101 10.84 8.88 -9.07
C THR A 101 11.84 9.93 -8.58
N TYR A 102 11.48 11.22 -8.58
CA TYR A 102 12.35 12.31 -8.13
C TYR A 102 11.91 12.89 -6.78
N SER A 103 10.61 12.94 -6.50
CA SER A 103 10.03 13.47 -5.26
C SER A 103 9.94 12.42 -4.16
N LEU A 104 10.21 11.15 -4.46
CA LEU A 104 10.02 9.95 -3.63
C LEU A 104 8.57 9.69 -3.25
N CYS A 105 7.72 10.70 -3.13
CA CYS A 105 6.31 10.57 -2.78
C CYS A 105 5.47 11.65 -3.48
N GLU A 106 4.27 11.26 -3.90
CA GLU A 106 3.20 12.15 -4.37
C GLU A 106 1.91 11.81 -3.63
N SER A 107 1.16 12.86 -3.26
CA SER A 107 -0.13 12.72 -2.54
C SER A 107 -1.29 12.99 -3.48
N TYR A 108 -2.30 12.12 -3.43
CA TYR A 108 -3.51 12.20 -4.25
C TYR A 108 -4.74 12.16 -3.34
N PRO A 109 -5.61 13.19 -3.34
CA PRO A 109 -6.85 13.14 -2.59
C PRO A 109 -7.79 12.08 -3.16
N ILE A 110 -8.32 11.22 -2.29
CA ILE A 110 -9.26 10.15 -2.63
C ILE A 110 -10.56 10.31 -1.87
N ALA A 111 -11.67 9.86 -2.48
CA ALA A 111 -13.00 9.95 -1.89
C ALA A 111 -13.30 8.66 -1.09
N CYS A 112 -13.66 8.83 0.19
CA CYS A 112 -14.01 7.73 1.08
C CYS A 112 -15.35 8.03 1.76
N GLY A 113 -16.46 7.79 1.03
CA GLY A 113 -17.79 8.12 1.52
C GLY A 113 -17.98 9.62 1.80
N LYS A 114 -18.19 9.99 3.08
CA LYS A 114 -18.33 11.40 3.52
C LYS A 114 -16.98 12.01 3.96
N HIS A 115 -15.91 11.22 3.95
CA HIS A 115 -14.60 11.62 4.43
C HIS A 115 -13.65 11.77 3.25
N SER A 116 -12.62 12.59 3.43
CA SER A 116 -11.48 12.69 2.53
C SER A 116 -10.29 11.99 3.16
N ALA A 117 -9.56 11.24 2.36
CA ALA A 117 -8.30 10.63 2.73
C ALA A 117 -7.29 10.86 1.59
N ASN A 118 -6.04 10.47 1.80
CA ASN A 118 -5.02 10.59 0.78
C ASN A 118 -4.50 9.21 0.36
N ALA A 119 -4.18 9.07 -0.91
CA ALA A 119 -3.32 8.01 -1.41
C ALA A 119 -1.91 8.60 -1.58
N PHE A 120 -0.98 8.09 -0.79
CA PHE A 120 0.44 8.46 -0.87
C PHE A 120 1.15 7.43 -1.74
N HIS A 121 1.65 7.86 -2.89
CA HIS A 121 2.36 7.01 -3.82
C HIS A 121 3.85 7.24 -3.68
N PHE A 122 4.58 6.22 -3.22
CA PHE A 122 6.02 6.22 -3.06
C PHE A 122 6.70 5.46 -4.19
N ASP A 123 7.83 5.98 -4.69
CA ASP A 123 8.75 5.29 -5.59
C ASP A 123 10.17 5.38 -5.01
N LEU A 124 10.62 4.30 -4.39
CA LEU A 124 11.89 4.26 -3.67
C LEU A 124 13.06 3.79 -4.54
N TYR A 125 12.84 3.61 -5.85
CA TYR A 125 13.85 3.05 -6.78
C TYR A 125 15.22 3.74 -6.69
N ARG A 126 15.23 5.08 -6.57
CA ARG A 126 16.46 5.88 -6.59
C ARG A 126 17.10 6.09 -5.23
N MET A 127 16.48 5.60 -4.17
CA MET A 127 17.07 5.71 -2.83
C MET A 127 18.44 5.02 -2.77
N ARG A 128 19.37 5.69 -2.10
CA ARG A 128 20.75 5.23 -1.89
C ARG A 128 20.94 4.59 -0.53
N THR A 129 20.16 5.04 0.44
CA THR A 129 20.17 4.50 1.81
C THR A 129 18.75 4.16 2.25
N PRO A 130 18.55 3.14 3.11
CA PRO A 130 17.22 2.78 3.59
C PRO A 130 16.50 3.86 4.41
N LEU A 131 17.21 4.88 4.92
CA LEU A 131 16.65 5.93 5.76
C LEU A 131 16.28 7.21 4.99
N GLU A 132 16.63 7.29 3.72
CA GLU A 132 16.48 8.52 2.90
C GLU A 132 15.03 9.03 2.88
N TRP A 133 14.03 8.13 2.86
CA TRP A 133 12.62 8.52 2.90
C TRP A 133 12.22 9.17 4.24
N GLN A 134 12.82 8.70 5.37
CA GLN A 134 12.61 9.31 6.69
C GLN A 134 13.30 10.67 6.80
N GLU A 135 14.52 10.78 6.27
CA GLU A 135 15.30 12.03 6.22
C GLU A 135 14.61 13.09 5.35
N ALA A 136 13.86 12.66 4.33
CA ALA A 136 13.01 13.52 3.51
C ALA A 136 11.70 13.95 4.21
N GLY A 137 11.45 13.55 5.46
CA GLY A 137 10.25 13.93 6.22
C GLY A 137 8.98 13.15 5.82
N LEU A 138 9.10 12.05 5.06
CA LEU A 138 7.95 11.33 4.52
C LEU A 138 7.31 10.35 5.51
N ALA A 139 7.87 10.22 6.71
CA ALA A 139 7.35 9.31 7.74
C ALA A 139 5.94 9.70 8.25
N GLU A 140 5.59 10.99 8.16
CA GLU A 140 4.30 11.50 8.63
C GLU A 140 3.12 10.93 7.82
N HIS A 141 3.33 10.62 6.54
CA HIS A 141 2.29 10.08 5.66
C HIS A 141 1.78 8.72 6.08
N PHE A 142 2.55 7.97 6.85
CA PHE A 142 2.13 6.67 7.40
C PHE A 142 1.23 6.78 8.64
N ASP A 143 1.10 7.99 9.19
CA ASP A 143 0.22 8.29 10.33
C ASP A 143 -1.06 9.02 9.88
N GLU A 144 -1.18 9.38 8.60
CA GLU A 144 -2.34 10.05 8.04
C GLU A 144 -3.41 9.06 7.57
N PRO A 145 -4.72 9.39 7.66
CA PRO A 145 -5.78 8.53 7.13
C PRO A 145 -5.63 8.33 5.61
N GLY A 146 -5.67 7.08 5.16
CA GLY A 146 -5.58 6.78 3.75
C GLY A 146 -4.80 5.52 3.41
N ILE A 147 -4.07 5.55 2.31
CA ILE A 147 -3.25 4.43 1.86
C ILE A 147 -1.86 4.89 1.46
N CYS A 148 -0.84 4.08 1.76
CA CYS A 148 0.48 4.19 1.16
C CYS A 148 0.68 3.09 0.12
N LEU A 149 0.98 3.47 -1.13
CA LEU A 149 1.39 2.57 -2.21
C LEU A 149 2.89 2.72 -2.40
N ILE A 150 3.66 1.68 -2.12
CA ILE A 150 5.12 1.76 -2.01
C ILE A 150 5.75 0.89 -3.09
N GLU A 151 6.28 1.53 -4.16
CA GLU A 151 7.10 0.84 -5.15
C GLU A 151 8.54 0.69 -4.64
N TRP A 152 9.16 -0.46 -4.92
CA TRP A 152 10.52 -0.81 -4.51
C TRP A 152 10.72 -0.83 -2.98
N PRO A 153 9.83 -1.51 -2.23
CA PRO A 153 9.88 -1.52 -0.76
C PRO A 153 11.20 -2.08 -0.21
N GLU A 154 11.88 -2.94 -0.97
CA GLU A 154 13.18 -3.52 -0.61
C GLU A 154 14.29 -2.46 -0.47
N LYS A 155 14.14 -1.29 -1.07
CA LYS A 155 15.09 -0.18 -0.93
C LYS A 155 15.11 0.42 0.48
N ALA A 156 13.96 0.43 1.14
CA ALA A 156 13.84 0.87 2.52
C ALA A 156 14.05 -0.29 3.52
N GLY A 157 13.90 -1.55 3.09
CA GLY A 157 14.11 -2.73 3.93
C GLY A 157 13.27 -2.69 5.21
N SER A 158 13.90 -2.94 6.35
CA SER A 158 13.23 -2.97 7.66
C SER A 158 12.89 -1.60 8.25
N THR A 159 13.14 -0.50 7.53
CA THR A 159 12.82 0.85 8.02
C THR A 159 11.39 1.27 7.74
N LEU A 160 10.69 0.58 6.83
CA LEU A 160 9.26 0.81 6.58
C LEU A 160 8.42 0.41 7.80
N PRO A 161 7.28 1.08 8.04
CA PRO A 161 6.26 0.61 8.95
C PRO A 161 5.73 -0.76 8.53
N GLN A 162 4.91 -1.37 9.40
CA GLN A 162 4.25 -2.63 9.07
C GLN A 162 3.45 -2.49 7.77
N LEU A 163 3.68 -3.43 6.85
CA LEU A 163 2.91 -3.55 5.61
C LEU A 163 1.69 -4.43 5.85
N ASP A 164 0.57 -4.08 5.22
CA ASP A 164 -0.68 -4.85 5.30
C ASP A 164 -0.83 -5.79 4.11
N LEU A 165 -0.47 -5.30 2.93
CA LEU A 165 -0.53 -6.06 1.69
C LEU A 165 0.81 -5.99 0.94
N HIS A 166 1.16 -7.10 0.33
CA HIS A 166 2.24 -7.20 -0.64
C HIS A 166 1.66 -7.62 -1.98
N ILE A 167 1.95 -6.87 -3.03
CA ILE A 167 1.50 -7.14 -4.39
C ILE A 167 2.73 -7.34 -5.27
N GLY A 168 3.03 -8.60 -5.56
CA GLY A 168 4.05 -8.99 -6.52
C GLY A 168 3.50 -8.91 -7.95
N ILE A 169 4.23 -8.23 -8.84
CA ILE A 169 3.86 -8.02 -10.24
C ILE A 169 4.96 -8.56 -11.14
N THR A 170 4.63 -9.53 -11.97
CA THR A 170 5.56 -10.12 -12.94
C THR A 170 5.01 -9.94 -14.36
N ALA A 171 5.87 -9.47 -15.28
CA ALA A 171 5.52 -9.41 -16.69
C ALA A 171 5.34 -10.82 -17.25
N GLY A 172 4.32 -11.01 -18.09
CA GLY A 172 4.09 -12.25 -18.81
C GLY A 172 4.87 -12.32 -20.13
N GLN A 173 4.43 -13.20 -21.03
CA GLN A 173 5.06 -13.36 -22.34
C GLN A 173 4.66 -12.26 -23.32
N LEU A 174 3.45 -11.74 -23.21
CA LEU A 174 2.97 -10.63 -24.02
C LEU A 174 3.22 -9.30 -23.31
N GLU A 175 3.37 -8.22 -24.06
CA GLU A 175 3.65 -6.89 -23.54
C GLU A 175 2.63 -6.40 -22.51
N THR A 176 1.35 -6.74 -22.71
CA THR A 176 0.23 -6.35 -21.82
C THR A 176 -0.03 -7.36 -20.69
N GLU A 177 0.61 -8.52 -20.75
CA GLU A 177 0.34 -9.62 -19.84
C GLU A 177 1.06 -9.43 -18.51
N ARG A 178 0.32 -9.60 -17.41
CA ARG A 178 0.86 -9.50 -16.05
C ARG A 178 0.35 -10.62 -15.17
N GLN A 179 1.22 -11.10 -14.29
CA GLN A 179 0.85 -12.01 -13.20
C GLN A 179 0.95 -11.25 -11.89
N PHE A 180 -0.11 -11.32 -11.12
CA PHE A 180 -0.21 -10.70 -9.80
C PHE A 180 -0.25 -11.77 -8.72
N GLU A 181 0.48 -11.55 -7.64
CA GLU A 181 0.35 -12.28 -6.39
C GLU A 181 0.14 -11.29 -5.26
N LEU A 182 -1.08 -11.28 -4.69
CA LEU A 182 -1.45 -10.42 -3.57
C LEU A 182 -1.37 -11.26 -2.29
N LYS A 183 -0.57 -10.82 -1.32
CA LYS A 183 -0.36 -11.49 -0.03
C LYS A 183 -0.80 -10.60 1.11
N ALA A 184 -1.51 -11.16 2.08
CA ALA A 184 -1.77 -10.49 3.36
C ALA A 184 -0.52 -10.59 4.25
N LEU A 185 -0.12 -9.46 4.85
CA LEU A 185 1.00 -9.37 5.78
C LEU A 185 0.55 -8.97 7.19
N SER A 186 -0.75 -8.69 7.39
CA SER A 186 -1.36 -8.34 8.67
C SER A 186 -2.79 -8.88 8.73
N ASP A 187 -3.40 -8.83 9.92
CA ASP A 187 -4.83 -9.16 10.10
C ASP A 187 -5.73 -8.24 9.28
N LEU A 188 -5.34 -6.97 9.13
CA LEU A 188 -6.03 -6.04 8.25
C LEU A 188 -5.92 -6.48 6.79
N GLY A 189 -4.72 -6.79 6.34
CA GLY A 189 -4.48 -7.32 4.99
C GLY A 189 -5.28 -8.59 4.71
N LEU A 190 -5.40 -9.49 5.70
CA LEU A 190 -6.19 -10.71 5.58
C LEU A 190 -7.68 -10.40 5.37
N ARG A 191 -8.25 -9.44 6.12
CA ARG A 191 -9.64 -9.00 5.94
C ARG A 191 -9.87 -8.40 4.56
N LEU A 192 -8.98 -7.50 4.12
CA LEU A 192 -9.04 -6.87 2.80
C LEU A 192 -8.99 -7.90 1.66
N LEU A 193 -8.05 -8.85 1.71
CA LEU A 193 -7.98 -9.91 0.70
C LEU A 193 -9.17 -10.87 0.75
N THR A 194 -9.76 -11.11 1.92
CA THR A 194 -10.96 -11.94 2.04
C THR A 194 -12.15 -11.29 1.34
N GLN A 195 -12.33 -9.99 1.53
CA GLN A 195 -13.37 -9.22 0.85
C GLN A 195 -13.10 -9.16 -0.66
N LEU A 196 -11.87 -8.83 -1.07
CA LEU A 196 -11.49 -8.79 -2.48
C LEU A 196 -11.79 -10.11 -3.20
N GLN A 197 -11.50 -11.26 -2.57
CA GLN A 197 -11.77 -12.57 -3.16
C GLN A 197 -13.27 -12.83 -3.38
N GLY A 198 -14.14 -12.29 -2.52
CA GLY A 198 -15.59 -12.38 -2.69
C GLY A 198 -16.11 -11.50 -3.82
N ASP A 199 -15.43 -10.40 -4.14
CA ASP A 199 -15.82 -9.43 -5.16
C ASP A 199 -15.22 -9.72 -6.55
N LEU A 200 -14.23 -10.61 -6.62
CA LEU A 200 -13.62 -11.00 -7.89
C LEU A 200 -14.44 -12.11 -8.59
N PRO A 201 -14.69 -11.98 -9.90
CA PRO A 201 -15.40 -12.99 -10.70
C PRO A 201 -14.62 -14.31 -10.85
#